data_27556f788e5d6e6e7c766e0262fdc95c
#
_entry.id   27556f788e5d6e6e7c766e0262fdc95c
#
_cell.length_a   1.000
_cell.length_b   1.000
_cell.length_c   1.000
_cell.angle_alpha   90.00
_cell.angle_beta   90.00
_cell.angle_gamma   90.00
#
_symmetry.space_group_name_H-M   'P 1'
#
loop_
_entity.id
_entity.type
_entity.pdbx_description
1 polymer ?
#
loop_
_entity_poly.entity_id
_entity_poly.type
_entity_poly.pdbx_seq_one_letter_code
_entity_poly.pdbx_strand_id
1 'polypeptide(L)'
;QNMLPRQDITLKKSDLTPVSVKLMDNDQNVLVKVDFSKVKFDAKFDKGAFDTKQNMSRAQVDVQTTAKEDKPFAILYPLDTPQGMTLKDEKELKTDSGKRAILTYTGNKKSFTLIQEKAKVAEASSAVSVSGEPVDLGFTIGALTKDSVTWSHNGVEYMLVSKGLEPKELLMVARSVTAKQVK
;
A
#
# COMPACT_ATOMS: atom_id res chain seq x y z
N GLN A 1 15.59 0.52 15.63
CA GLN A 1 15.89 -0.92 15.58
C GLN A 1 16.17 -1.28 14.12
N ASN A 2 17.32 -1.85 13.81
CA ASN A 2 17.67 -2.19 12.42
C ASN A 2 16.85 -3.42 11.99
N MET A 3 15.93 -3.26 11.05
CA MET A 3 15.06 -4.35 10.59
C MET A 3 15.78 -5.39 9.70
N LEU A 4 16.98 -5.07 9.20
CA LEU A 4 17.79 -5.95 8.35
C LEU A 4 19.21 -6.05 8.91
N PRO A 5 19.40 -6.77 10.03
CA PRO A 5 20.68 -6.76 10.77
C PRO A 5 21.78 -7.57 10.07
N ARG A 6 21.44 -8.46 9.14
CA ARG A 6 22.40 -9.32 8.46
C ARG A 6 22.24 -9.27 6.94
N GLN A 7 23.40 -9.16 6.28
CA GLN A 7 23.50 -9.21 4.83
C GLN A 7 24.59 -10.19 4.42
N ASP A 8 24.26 -11.18 3.60
CA ASP A 8 25.21 -12.13 3.00
C ASP A 8 25.36 -11.78 1.52
N ILE A 9 26.60 -11.49 1.11
CA ILE A 9 26.95 -11.18 -0.28
C ILE A 9 27.80 -12.30 -0.83
N THR A 10 27.38 -12.92 -1.91
CA THR A 10 28.14 -13.93 -2.65
C THR A 10 28.81 -13.30 -3.86
N LEU A 11 30.13 -13.43 -3.94
CA LEU A 11 30.94 -12.94 -5.04
C LEU A 11 31.55 -14.09 -5.83
N LYS A 12 31.75 -13.91 -7.11
CA LYS A 12 32.49 -14.83 -7.96
C LYS A 12 33.99 -14.73 -7.66
N LYS A 13 34.64 -15.84 -7.40
CA LYS A 13 36.04 -15.87 -6.95
C LYS A 13 37.03 -15.31 -8.00
N SER A 14 36.70 -15.45 -9.30
CA SER A 14 37.60 -15.09 -10.39
C SER A 14 37.76 -13.59 -10.61
N ASP A 15 36.67 -12.80 -10.39
CA ASP A 15 36.59 -11.41 -10.77
C ASP A 15 35.80 -10.54 -9.78
N LEU A 16 35.44 -11.12 -8.64
CA LEU A 16 34.64 -10.48 -7.58
C LEU A 16 33.28 -9.95 -8.04
N THR A 17 32.80 -10.43 -9.18
CA THR A 17 31.46 -10.10 -9.67
C THR A 17 30.41 -10.55 -8.67
N PRO A 18 29.43 -9.70 -8.27
CA PRO A 18 28.34 -10.14 -7.40
C PRO A 18 27.47 -11.21 -8.06
N VAL A 19 27.19 -12.26 -7.32
CA VAL A 19 26.33 -13.38 -7.74
C VAL A 19 24.98 -13.29 -7.06
N SER A 20 24.96 -13.04 -5.77
CA SER A 20 23.72 -12.88 -5.03
C SER A 20 23.90 -12.05 -3.76
N VAL A 21 22.81 -11.43 -3.32
CA VAL A 21 22.70 -10.78 -2.02
C VAL A 21 21.46 -11.33 -1.31
N LYS A 22 21.62 -11.65 -0.02
CA LYS A 22 20.53 -12.05 0.86
C LYS A 22 20.48 -11.09 2.03
N LEU A 23 19.29 -10.58 2.32
CA LEU A 23 18.99 -9.79 3.52
C LEU A 23 18.20 -10.68 4.47
N MET A 24 18.61 -10.74 5.71
CA MET A 24 18.04 -11.64 6.72
C MET A 24 17.63 -10.88 7.97
N ASP A 25 16.65 -11.40 8.68
CA ASP A 25 16.27 -10.93 10.01
C ASP A 25 17.22 -11.46 11.10
N ASN A 26 16.90 -11.17 12.36
CA ASN A 26 17.67 -11.63 13.54
C ASN A 26 17.67 -13.15 13.70
N ASP A 27 16.63 -13.81 13.19
CA ASP A 27 16.44 -15.28 13.28
C ASP A 27 17.02 -16.00 12.04
N GLN A 28 17.79 -15.26 11.18
CA GLN A 28 18.44 -15.77 9.97
C GLN A 28 17.44 -16.19 8.85
N ASN A 29 16.17 -15.78 8.93
CA ASN A 29 15.25 -15.97 7.84
C ASN A 29 15.58 -15.01 6.70
N VAL A 30 15.62 -15.53 5.47
CA VAL A 30 15.87 -14.71 4.27
C VAL A 30 14.62 -13.93 3.92
N LEU A 31 14.68 -12.62 4.10
CA LEU A 31 13.57 -11.70 3.77
C LEU A 31 13.62 -11.25 2.30
N VAL A 32 14.84 -11.03 1.79
CA VAL A 32 15.05 -10.62 0.40
C VAL A 32 16.23 -11.39 -0.17
N LYS A 33 16.08 -11.93 -1.38
CA LYS A 33 17.15 -12.52 -2.16
C LYS A 33 17.21 -11.86 -3.53
N VAL A 34 18.39 -11.38 -3.92
CA VAL A 34 18.65 -10.83 -5.25
C VAL A 34 19.73 -11.67 -5.90
N ASP A 35 19.45 -12.27 -7.05
CA ASP A 35 20.42 -12.96 -7.87
C ASP A 35 20.81 -12.07 -9.06
N PHE A 36 22.11 -11.89 -9.28
CA PHE A 36 22.66 -11.08 -10.37
C PHE A 36 22.98 -11.93 -11.58
N SER A 37 22.55 -11.50 -12.75
CA SER A 37 22.91 -12.13 -14.02
C SER A 37 23.54 -11.08 -14.95
N LYS A 38 24.60 -11.48 -15.68
CA LYS A 38 25.25 -10.64 -16.70
C LYS A 38 25.72 -9.27 -16.18
N VAL A 39 26.36 -9.26 -15.01
CA VAL A 39 26.97 -8.04 -14.45
C VAL A 39 28.13 -7.58 -15.34
N LYS A 40 28.15 -6.30 -15.69
CA LYS A 40 29.25 -5.64 -16.41
C LYS A 40 29.70 -4.43 -15.60
N PHE A 41 31.01 -4.40 -15.29
CA PHE A 41 31.63 -3.20 -14.72
C PHE A 41 31.94 -2.20 -15.83
N ASP A 42 31.97 -0.92 -15.50
CA ASP A 42 32.29 0.20 -16.41
C ASP A 42 31.47 0.19 -17.72
N ALA A 43 30.23 -0.27 -17.64
CA ALA A 43 29.33 -0.27 -18.78
C ALA A 43 29.07 1.17 -19.25
N LYS A 44 29.43 1.44 -20.51
CA LYS A 44 29.06 2.71 -21.16
C LYS A 44 27.62 2.58 -21.66
N PHE A 45 26.82 3.57 -21.32
CA PHE A 45 25.43 3.65 -21.77
C PHE A 45 25.31 4.69 -22.89
N ASP A 46 24.54 4.36 -23.90
CA ASP A 46 24.25 5.30 -25.00
C ASP A 46 23.37 6.45 -24.51
N LYS A 47 23.41 7.59 -25.23
CA LYS A 47 22.46 8.69 -25.02
C LYS A 47 21.04 8.16 -25.18
N GLY A 48 20.27 8.11 -24.12
CA GLY A 48 18.90 7.60 -24.12
C GLY A 48 18.74 6.20 -23.49
N ALA A 49 19.83 5.54 -23.02
CA ALA A 49 19.71 4.27 -22.30
C ALA A 49 18.79 4.33 -21.09
N PHE A 50 18.64 5.52 -20.51
CA PHE A 50 17.74 5.80 -19.38
C PHE A 50 16.52 6.63 -19.79
N ASP A 51 16.23 6.77 -21.09
CA ASP A 51 15.01 7.41 -21.56
C ASP A 51 13.81 6.52 -21.20
N THR A 52 13.00 7.03 -20.29
CA THR A 52 11.82 6.33 -19.78
C THR A 52 10.81 6.02 -20.88
N LYS A 53 10.68 6.90 -21.90
CA LYS A 53 9.75 6.66 -23.03
C LYS A 53 10.19 5.50 -23.89
N GLN A 54 11.50 5.37 -24.17
CA GLN A 54 12.03 4.26 -24.95
C GLN A 54 12.05 2.95 -24.17
N ASN A 55 12.39 3.00 -22.90
CA ASN A 55 12.48 1.80 -22.06
C ASN A 55 11.10 1.26 -21.69
N MET A 56 10.12 2.14 -21.46
CA MET A 56 8.74 1.75 -21.16
C MET A 56 7.98 1.23 -22.39
N SER A 57 8.31 1.69 -23.60
CA SER A 57 7.67 1.16 -24.83
C SER A 57 8.11 -0.28 -25.17
N ARG A 58 9.26 -0.72 -24.64
CA ARG A 58 9.78 -2.10 -24.81
C ARG A 58 9.49 -3.00 -23.63
N ALA A 59 9.28 -2.46 -22.46
CA ALA A 59 8.69 -3.17 -21.35
C ALA A 59 7.18 -3.29 -21.61
N GLN A 60 6.79 -4.22 -22.48
CA GLN A 60 5.52 -4.89 -22.27
C GLN A 60 5.69 -5.64 -20.94
N VAL A 61 5.52 -4.91 -19.86
CA VAL A 61 5.00 -5.52 -18.66
C VAL A 61 3.63 -5.99 -19.10
N ASP A 62 3.50 -7.28 -19.38
CA ASP A 62 2.23 -7.96 -19.30
C ASP A 62 1.79 -7.86 -17.84
N VAL A 63 1.50 -6.66 -17.41
CA VAL A 63 0.49 -6.49 -16.41
C VAL A 63 -0.71 -7.10 -17.14
N GLN A 64 -1.03 -8.35 -16.83
CA GLN A 64 -2.37 -8.82 -17.03
C GLN A 64 -3.25 -7.81 -16.28
N THR A 65 -3.51 -6.68 -16.95
CA THR A 65 -4.75 -5.99 -16.80
C THR A 65 -5.76 -7.03 -17.30
N THR A 66 -6.04 -8.02 -16.44
CA THR A 66 -7.39 -8.47 -16.42
C THR A 66 -8.13 -7.15 -16.25
N ALA A 67 -8.65 -6.64 -17.37
CA ALA A 67 -9.79 -5.76 -17.36
C ALA A 67 -10.84 -6.54 -16.55
N LYS A 68 -10.67 -6.52 -15.24
CA LYS A 68 -11.71 -6.95 -14.33
C LYS A 68 -12.80 -5.96 -14.66
N GLU A 69 -13.86 -6.53 -15.27
CA GLU A 69 -15.16 -5.90 -15.40
C GLU A 69 -15.31 -4.87 -14.29
N ASP A 70 -15.85 -3.75 -14.64
CA ASP A 70 -16.12 -2.61 -13.75
C ASP A 70 -17.16 -3.01 -12.67
N LYS A 71 -16.81 -4.06 -11.93
CA LYS A 71 -17.60 -4.45 -10.76
C LYS A 71 -17.42 -3.33 -9.75
N PRO A 72 -18.50 -2.66 -9.38
CA PRO A 72 -18.43 -1.69 -8.31
C PRO A 72 -17.84 -2.41 -7.08
N PHE A 73 -16.84 -1.81 -6.44
CA PHE A 73 -16.32 -2.37 -5.19
C PHE A 73 -17.46 -2.38 -4.15
N ALA A 74 -17.49 -3.42 -3.33
CA ALA A 74 -18.43 -3.48 -2.22
C ALA A 74 -18.00 -2.47 -1.15
N ILE A 75 -18.94 -1.64 -0.69
CA ILE A 75 -18.69 -0.72 0.42
C ILE A 75 -18.50 -1.57 1.68
N LEU A 76 -17.39 -1.36 2.38
CA LEU A 76 -17.09 -2.02 3.64
C LEU A 76 -17.40 -1.07 4.80
N TYR A 77 -18.01 -1.64 5.84
CA TYR A 77 -18.35 -0.92 7.06
C TYR A 77 -17.41 -1.38 8.17
N PRO A 78 -16.94 -0.48 9.04
CA PRO A 78 -16.18 -0.90 10.21
C PRO A 78 -17.08 -1.74 11.14
N LEU A 79 -16.61 -2.90 11.56
CA LEU A 79 -17.32 -3.77 12.50
C LEU A 79 -17.13 -3.29 13.94
N ASP A 80 -15.96 -2.71 14.24
CA ASP A 80 -15.65 -2.15 15.55
C ASP A 80 -15.62 -0.63 15.46
N THR A 81 -16.42 0.02 16.25
CA THR A 81 -16.44 1.47 16.40
C THR A 81 -16.34 1.85 17.86
N PRO A 82 -15.74 3.01 18.22
CA PRO A 82 -15.74 3.49 19.58
C PRO A 82 -17.16 3.58 20.15
N GLN A 83 -17.30 3.29 21.42
CA GLN A 83 -18.61 3.22 22.09
C GLN A 83 -19.44 4.51 21.86
N GLY A 84 -20.69 4.34 21.49
CA GLY A 84 -21.63 5.45 21.25
C GLY A 84 -21.47 6.12 19.88
N MET A 85 -20.64 5.60 18.99
CA MET A 85 -20.54 6.05 17.59
C MET A 85 -21.58 5.35 16.73
N THR A 86 -22.26 6.11 15.89
CA THR A 86 -23.26 5.60 14.95
C THR A 86 -23.04 6.19 13.57
N LEU A 87 -23.39 5.43 12.53
CA LEU A 87 -23.39 5.93 11.15
C LEU A 87 -24.44 7.03 11.02
N LYS A 88 -23.99 8.24 10.72
CA LYS A 88 -24.87 9.42 10.57
C LYS A 88 -25.21 9.69 9.11
N ASP A 89 -24.25 9.48 8.21
CA ASP A 89 -24.40 9.84 6.81
C ASP A 89 -23.60 8.87 5.92
N GLU A 90 -24.19 8.51 4.79
CA GLU A 90 -23.57 7.69 3.76
C GLU A 90 -23.81 8.33 2.40
N LYS A 91 -22.72 8.56 1.66
CA LYS A 91 -22.77 9.14 0.31
C LYS A 91 -21.98 8.32 -0.67
N GLU A 92 -22.57 8.06 -1.82
CA GLU A 92 -21.87 7.54 -2.98
C GLU A 92 -21.73 8.65 -4.03
N LEU A 93 -20.51 8.86 -4.50
CA LEU A 93 -20.18 9.81 -5.55
C LEU A 93 -19.59 9.07 -6.74
N LYS A 94 -19.92 9.51 -7.94
CA LYS A 94 -19.22 9.09 -9.16
C LYS A 94 -17.99 9.97 -9.33
N THR A 95 -16.84 9.34 -9.55
CA THR A 95 -15.56 10.00 -9.83
C THR A 95 -15.00 9.49 -11.15
N ASP A 96 -13.96 10.11 -11.66
CA ASP A 96 -13.28 9.65 -12.88
C ASP A 96 -12.65 8.26 -12.73
N SER A 97 -12.34 7.87 -11.50
CA SER A 97 -11.81 6.54 -11.13
C SER A 97 -12.92 5.51 -10.82
N GLY A 98 -14.18 5.88 -10.93
CA GLY A 98 -15.33 5.02 -10.64
C GLY A 98 -16.22 5.55 -9.52
N LYS A 99 -16.46 4.73 -8.50
CA LYS A 99 -17.24 5.11 -7.31
C LYS A 99 -16.35 5.50 -6.15
N ARG A 100 -16.80 6.50 -5.39
CA ARG A 100 -16.29 6.86 -4.06
C ARG A 100 -17.43 6.73 -3.05
N ALA A 101 -17.21 5.99 -1.98
CA ALA A 101 -18.11 5.91 -0.85
C ALA A 101 -17.56 6.73 0.31
N ILE A 102 -18.43 7.47 0.99
CA ILE A 102 -18.10 8.31 2.15
C ILE A 102 -19.06 7.94 3.27
N LEU A 103 -18.52 7.38 4.34
CA LEU A 103 -19.27 7.00 5.54
C LEU A 103 -18.89 7.92 6.68
N THR A 104 -19.84 8.63 7.27
CA THR A 104 -19.61 9.53 8.40
C THR A 104 -20.25 8.99 9.66
N TYR A 105 -19.43 8.78 10.68
CA TYR A 105 -19.85 8.33 12.01
C TYR A 105 -19.70 9.45 13.03
N THR A 106 -20.67 9.55 13.95
CA THR A 106 -20.65 10.55 15.01
C THR A 106 -21.13 9.97 16.33
N GLY A 107 -20.59 10.45 17.44
CA GLY A 107 -20.98 10.08 18.78
C GLY A 107 -20.04 10.67 19.84
N ASN A 108 -20.55 10.92 21.04
CA ASN A 108 -19.75 11.38 22.18
C ASN A 108 -18.83 12.58 21.88
N LYS A 109 -19.33 13.57 21.12
CA LYS A 109 -18.58 14.75 20.64
C LYS A 109 -17.36 14.42 19.75
N LYS A 110 -17.24 13.18 19.29
CA LYS A 110 -16.24 12.71 18.34
C LYS A 110 -16.89 12.42 16.99
N SER A 111 -16.10 12.39 15.93
CA SER A 111 -16.54 11.95 14.62
C SER A 111 -15.40 11.32 13.83
N PHE A 112 -15.73 10.45 12.90
CA PHE A 112 -14.80 10.03 11.88
C PHE A 112 -15.51 9.83 10.55
N THR A 113 -14.74 9.96 9.48
CA THR A 113 -15.19 9.72 8.10
C THR A 113 -14.29 8.67 7.46
N LEU A 114 -14.90 7.62 6.94
CA LEU A 114 -14.24 6.60 6.14
C LEU A 114 -14.56 6.85 4.68
N ILE A 115 -13.54 7.10 3.89
CA ILE A 115 -13.60 7.28 2.44
C ILE A 115 -13.05 6.02 1.80
N GLN A 116 -13.75 5.48 0.81
CA GLN A 116 -13.37 4.31 0.04
C GLN A 116 -13.48 4.65 -1.43
N GLU A 117 -12.42 4.45 -2.19
CA GLU A 117 -12.38 4.72 -3.62
C GLU A 117 -11.58 3.65 -4.34
N LYS A 118 -11.98 3.28 -5.56
CA LYS A 118 -11.18 2.39 -6.41
C LYS A 118 -9.81 3.02 -6.62
N ALA A 119 -8.75 2.25 -6.33
CA ALA A 119 -7.40 2.73 -6.53
C ALA A 119 -7.20 3.12 -7.99
N LYS A 120 -6.71 4.33 -8.24
CA LYS A 120 -6.27 4.72 -9.57
C LYS A 120 -5.14 3.79 -9.97
N VAL A 121 -5.23 3.19 -11.14
CA VAL A 121 -4.09 2.51 -11.74
C VAL A 121 -3.05 3.58 -11.99
N ALA A 122 -2.15 3.79 -11.03
CA ALA A 122 -1.00 4.64 -11.24
C ALA A 122 -0.20 4.02 -12.37
N GLU A 123 0.08 4.79 -13.41
CA GLU A 123 1.10 4.39 -14.38
C GLU A 123 2.35 4.01 -13.59
N ALA A 124 2.92 2.85 -13.90
CA ALA A 124 3.87 2.07 -13.08
C ALA A 124 5.16 2.78 -12.63
N SER A 125 5.22 4.10 -12.66
CA SER A 125 6.41 4.90 -12.37
C SER A 125 6.24 6.02 -11.33
N SER A 126 5.05 6.24 -10.77
CA SER A 126 4.90 7.29 -9.76
C SER A 126 4.70 6.69 -8.37
N ALA A 127 5.77 6.69 -7.58
CA ALA A 127 5.65 6.49 -6.14
C ALA A 127 4.82 7.65 -5.56
N VAL A 128 3.63 7.36 -5.07
CA VAL A 128 2.84 8.34 -4.32
C VAL A 128 3.42 8.41 -2.92
N SER A 129 3.95 9.58 -2.55
CA SER A 129 4.40 9.82 -1.18
C SER A 129 3.19 9.87 -0.27
N VAL A 130 3.09 8.93 0.67
CA VAL A 130 2.06 8.91 1.71
C VAL A 130 2.67 9.45 2.99
N SER A 131 2.11 10.54 3.52
CA SER A 131 2.52 11.11 4.80
C SER A 131 1.99 10.28 5.96
N GLY A 132 2.83 10.00 6.96
CA GLY A 132 2.44 9.27 8.17
C GLY A 132 3.47 8.22 8.57
N GLU A 133 3.29 7.66 9.76
CA GLU A 133 4.11 6.55 10.24
C GLU A 133 3.54 5.23 9.72
N PRO A 134 4.38 4.32 9.21
CA PRO A 134 3.90 3.01 8.76
C PRO A 134 3.33 2.22 9.94
N VAL A 135 2.15 1.64 9.75
CA VAL A 135 1.44 0.87 10.77
C VAL A 135 0.89 -0.41 10.19
N ASP A 136 1.02 -1.50 10.94
CA ASP A 136 0.45 -2.80 10.60
C ASP A 136 -1.05 -2.83 10.94
N LEU A 137 -1.89 -3.05 9.92
CA LEU A 137 -3.33 -3.24 10.07
C LEU A 137 -3.73 -4.73 10.14
N GLY A 138 -2.75 -5.65 10.10
CA GLY A 138 -2.96 -7.10 10.15
C GLY A 138 -3.22 -7.74 8.77
N PHE A 139 -3.67 -6.99 7.80
CA PHE A 139 -3.95 -7.45 6.42
C PHE A 139 -3.23 -6.59 5.36
N THR A 140 -2.73 -5.44 5.73
CA THR A 140 -1.93 -4.52 4.90
C THR A 140 -1.17 -3.55 5.79
N ILE A 141 -0.23 -2.82 5.20
CA ILE A 141 0.45 -1.71 5.86
C ILE A 141 -0.30 -0.42 5.53
N GLY A 142 -0.62 0.36 6.55
CA GLY A 142 -1.19 1.69 6.42
C GLY A 142 -0.21 2.78 6.83
N ALA A 143 -0.60 4.04 6.62
CA ALA A 143 0.10 5.21 7.11
C ALA A 143 -0.78 5.93 8.14
N LEU A 144 -0.27 6.04 9.36
CA LEU A 144 -0.93 6.67 10.50
C LEU A 144 -0.39 8.09 10.68
N THR A 145 -1.31 9.05 10.81
CA THR A 145 -1.03 10.40 11.30
C THR A 145 -1.72 10.61 12.65
N LYS A 146 -1.67 11.83 13.16
CA LYS A 146 -2.35 12.18 14.42
C LYS A 146 -3.87 11.94 14.37
N ASP A 147 -4.48 12.17 13.22
CA ASP A 147 -5.94 12.23 13.03
C ASP A 147 -6.44 11.41 11.83
N SER A 148 -5.57 10.68 11.16
CA SER A 148 -5.95 9.88 10.00
C SER A 148 -5.15 8.58 9.86
N VAL A 149 -5.76 7.61 9.19
CA VAL A 149 -5.11 6.38 8.71
C VAL A 149 -5.46 6.21 7.24
N THR A 150 -4.46 5.97 6.39
CA THR A 150 -4.66 5.66 4.97
C THR A 150 -4.05 4.31 4.64
N TRP A 151 -4.71 3.55 3.78
CA TRP A 151 -4.21 2.25 3.30
C TRP A 151 -4.82 1.87 1.98
N SER A 152 -4.20 0.93 1.28
CA SER A 152 -4.75 0.30 0.08
C SER A 152 -4.93 -1.20 0.32
N HIS A 153 -6.06 -1.74 -0.12
CA HIS A 153 -6.33 -3.17 -0.03
C HIS A 153 -7.26 -3.62 -1.15
N ASN A 154 -6.91 -4.72 -1.84
CA ASN A 154 -7.70 -5.30 -2.93
C ASN A 154 -8.14 -4.30 -4.03
N GLY A 155 -7.25 -3.37 -4.39
CA GLY A 155 -7.52 -2.38 -5.43
C GLY A 155 -8.47 -1.25 -5.01
N VAL A 156 -8.70 -1.09 -3.71
CA VAL A 156 -9.45 0.02 -3.12
C VAL A 156 -8.52 0.81 -2.21
N GLU A 157 -8.58 2.12 -2.30
CA GLU A 157 -7.94 3.06 -1.39
C GLU A 157 -8.90 3.45 -0.29
N TYR A 158 -8.40 3.46 0.91
CA TYR A 158 -9.14 3.81 2.13
C TYR A 158 -8.48 4.98 2.81
N MET A 159 -9.29 5.91 3.26
CA MET A 159 -8.86 7.02 4.09
C MET A 159 -9.83 7.17 5.25
N LEU A 160 -9.34 6.99 6.47
CA LEU A 160 -10.07 7.20 7.70
C LEU A 160 -9.56 8.48 8.34
N VAL A 161 -10.41 9.48 8.47
CA VAL A 161 -10.09 10.79 9.09
C VAL A 161 -10.99 11.00 10.29
N SER A 162 -10.45 11.47 11.38
CA SER A 162 -11.22 11.68 12.61
C SER A 162 -11.08 13.08 13.20
N LYS A 163 -12.07 13.41 14.00
CA LYS A 163 -12.03 14.54 14.93
C LYS A 163 -12.30 14.02 16.34
N GLY A 164 -11.23 14.03 17.15
CA GLY A 164 -11.29 13.66 18.56
C GLY A 164 -11.10 12.18 18.89
N LEU A 165 -10.81 11.30 17.89
CA LEU A 165 -10.38 9.94 18.17
C LEU A 165 -8.88 9.90 18.50
N GLU A 166 -8.54 9.04 19.44
CA GLU A 166 -7.13 8.71 19.73
C GLU A 166 -6.56 7.78 18.65
N PRO A 167 -5.23 7.77 18.42
CA PRO A 167 -4.60 6.88 17.44
C PRO A 167 -4.97 5.41 17.60
N LYS A 168 -5.13 4.93 18.82
CA LYS A 168 -5.55 3.55 19.11
C LYS A 168 -6.98 3.27 18.64
N GLU A 169 -7.89 4.22 18.83
CA GLU A 169 -9.28 4.13 18.35
C GLU A 169 -9.32 4.14 16.82
N LEU A 170 -8.51 4.99 16.16
CA LEU A 170 -8.36 5.01 14.71
C LEU A 170 -7.89 3.66 14.16
N LEU A 171 -6.86 3.06 14.76
CA LEU A 171 -6.34 1.76 14.36
C LEU A 171 -7.35 0.63 14.56
N MET A 172 -8.11 0.66 15.66
CA MET A 172 -9.19 -0.29 15.90
C MET A 172 -10.24 -0.23 14.78
N VAL A 173 -10.71 0.96 14.43
CA VAL A 173 -11.66 1.15 13.33
C VAL A 173 -11.06 0.69 12.01
N ALA A 174 -9.83 1.12 11.66
CA ALA A 174 -9.18 0.76 10.39
C ALA A 174 -9.02 -0.76 10.23
N ARG A 175 -8.61 -1.47 11.28
CA ARG A 175 -8.45 -2.92 11.29
C ARG A 175 -9.78 -3.66 11.09
N SER A 176 -10.89 -3.08 11.52
CA SER A 176 -12.22 -3.71 11.43
C SER A 176 -12.89 -3.55 10.05
N VAL A 177 -12.41 -2.67 9.18
CA VAL A 177 -12.99 -2.42 7.85
C VAL A 177 -12.87 -3.62 6.89
N THR A 178 -11.94 -4.55 7.14
CA THR A 178 -11.71 -5.72 6.27
C THR A 178 -12.43 -6.98 6.72
N ALA A 179 -13.08 -6.94 7.86
CA ALA A 179 -13.84 -8.10 8.32
C ALA A 179 -14.97 -8.37 7.32
N LYS A 180 -14.99 -9.57 6.71
CA LYS A 180 -16.11 -10.04 5.91
C LYS A 180 -17.37 -9.93 6.78
N GLN A 181 -18.40 -9.26 6.27
CA GLN A 181 -19.71 -9.36 6.88
C GLN A 181 -20.08 -10.86 6.93
N VAL A 182 -20.03 -11.44 8.11
CA VAL A 182 -20.68 -12.73 8.34
C VAL A 182 -22.17 -12.42 8.35
N LYS A 183 -22.86 -12.91 7.31
CA LYS A 183 -24.34 -12.92 7.29
C LYS A 183 -24.86 -13.79 8.41
#